data_7426f676dbe7c08face82d07d5e6f4c6
#
_entry.id   7426f676dbe7c08face82d07d5e6f4c6
#
_cell.length_a   1.000
_cell.length_b   1.000
_cell.length_c   1.000
_cell.angle_alpha   90.00
_cell.angle_beta   90.00
_cell.angle_gamma   90.00
#
_symmetry.space_group_name_H-M   'P 1'
#
loop_
_entity.id
_entity.type
_entity.pdbx_description
1 polymer ?
#
loop_
_entity_poly.entity_id
_entity_poly.type
_entity_poly.pdbx_seq_one_letter_code
_entity_poly.pdbx_strand_id
1 'polypeptide(L)'
;MFAGSGATVNQYLGLPVYAGTIFMGVISVIIVCLGLEKVTDVLGCAGVIIIAIMFVVGIYNVTTSPVTIMQGQEHVLQYVQEGRIMQGAFMGIHEPFIAQLFLVGAYITLGVVFNVALGSRCHSQKEIVGSAFLSAAFFTLGVILVLATMLLNLDYIASIKAQVPMLAAIENSLPALALPFSIIILIGVFTTITGYLWAFGRRFAEDKTKKQRIIVIVVAIIGVTIASYIPLGQLVNAIYPVVGIAGVLLLIGIIYRMFTDKEGFHDDVSETFAPANTNTSTTDR
;
A
#
# COMPACT_ATOMS: atom_id res chain seq x y z
N MET A 1 -7.58 -2.16 3.70
CA MET A 1 -7.66 -0.71 3.54
C MET A 1 -8.81 -0.07 4.33
N PHE A 2 -10.08 -0.48 4.20
CA PHE A 2 -11.18 0.08 5.02
C PHE A 2 -10.90 0.04 6.52
N ALA A 3 -10.36 -1.07 7.04
CA ALA A 3 -9.99 -1.16 8.46
C ALA A 3 -8.92 -0.14 8.86
N GLY A 4 -8.00 0.21 7.96
CA GLY A 4 -6.99 1.25 8.18
C GLY A 4 -7.60 2.63 8.34
N SER A 5 -8.63 2.99 7.53
CA SER A 5 -9.33 4.26 7.71
C SER A 5 -10.10 4.32 9.03
N GLY A 6 -10.77 3.22 9.41
CA GLY A 6 -11.45 3.11 10.69
C GLY A 6 -10.49 3.23 11.87
N ALA A 7 -9.35 2.55 11.81
CA ALA A 7 -8.32 2.60 12.84
C ALA A 7 -7.71 4.01 12.99
N THR A 8 -7.41 4.70 11.87
CA THR A 8 -6.87 6.07 11.88
C THR A 8 -7.87 7.06 12.48
N VAL A 9 -9.15 6.98 12.07
CA VAL A 9 -10.21 7.85 12.60
C VAL A 9 -10.45 7.58 14.08
N ASN A 10 -10.45 6.33 14.51
CA ASN A 10 -10.61 5.98 15.91
C ASN A 10 -9.45 6.46 16.76
N GLN A 11 -8.21 6.19 16.32
CA GLN A 11 -7.02 6.54 17.09
C GLN A 11 -6.84 8.06 17.24
N TYR A 12 -7.04 8.83 16.16
CA TYR A 12 -6.77 10.27 16.18
C TYR A 12 -7.98 11.11 16.59
N LEU A 13 -9.19 10.77 16.09
CA LEU A 13 -10.42 11.55 16.36
C LEU A 13 -11.26 10.98 17.50
N GLY A 14 -10.92 9.80 18.05
CA GLY A 14 -11.70 9.13 19.08
C GLY A 14 -13.06 8.63 18.62
N LEU A 15 -13.37 8.68 17.33
CA LEU A 15 -14.66 8.23 16.80
C LEU A 15 -14.67 6.69 16.67
N PRO A 16 -15.84 6.05 16.70
CA PRO A 16 -15.94 4.62 16.51
C PRO A 16 -15.35 4.17 15.16
N VAL A 17 -14.68 3.00 15.14
CA VAL A 17 -14.03 2.45 13.93
C VAL A 17 -14.98 2.40 12.74
N TYR A 18 -16.25 2.01 12.95
CA TYR A 18 -17.24 1.94 11.88
C TYR A 18 -17.54 3.30 11.23
N ALA A 19 -17.36 4.42 11.93
CA ALA A 19 -17.56 5.74 11.34
C ALA A 19 -16.53 6.02 10.24
N GLY A 20 -15.24 5.73 10.48
CA GLY A 20 -14.19 5.87 9.50
C GLY A 20 -14.32 4.89 8.32
N THR A 21 -14.72 3.63 8.59
CA THR A 21 -14.91 2.62 7.54
C THR A 21 -16.10 2.95 6.63
N ILE A 22 -17.24 3.37 7.20
CA ILE A 22 -18.45 3.73 6.44
C ILE A 22 -18.19 5.01 5.62
N PHE A 23 -17.62 6.05 6.24
CA PHE A 23 -17.29 7.29 5.54
C PHE A 23 -16.40 7.02 4.33
N MET A 24 -15.34 6.24 4.53
CA MET A 24 -14.42 5.89 3.45
C MET A 24 -15.09 5.03 2.36
N GLY A 25 -15.96 4.11 2.76
CA GLY A 25 -16.74 3.29 1.84
C GLY A 25 -17.64 4.11 0.94
N VAL A 26 -18.43 5.01 1.53
CA VAL A 26 -19.37 5.87 0.80
C VAL A 26 -18.63 6.77 -0.18
N ILE A 27 -17.58 7.49 0.26
CA ILE A 27 -16.86 8.42 -0.60
C ILE A 27 -16.14 7.69 -1.75
N SER A 28 -15.57 6.53 -1.48
CA SER A 28 -14.89 5.71 -2.50
C SER A 28 -15.87 5.20 -3.56
N VAL A 29 -17.04 4.71 -3.16
CA VAL A 29 -18.09 4.27 -4.10
C VAL A 29 -18.58 5.42 -4.96
N ILE A 30 -18.83 6.59 -4.38
CA ILE A 30 -19.26 7.77 -5.13
C ILE A 30 -18.24 8.12 -6.22
N ILE A 31 -16.97 8.20 -5.87
CA ILE A 31 -15.90 8.57 -6.81
C ILE A 31 -15.73 7.52 -7.90
N VAL A 32 -15.77 6.22 -7.58
CA VAL A 32 -15.71 5.17 -8.60
C VAL A 32 -16.90 5.26 -9.57
N CYS A 33 -18.09 5.54 -9.05
CA CYS A 33 -19.30 5.69 -9.88
C CYS A 33 -19.28 6.94 -10.77
N LEU A 34 -18.53 7.99 -10.39
CA LEU A 34 -18.35 9.20 -11.17
C LEU A 34 -17.24 9.10 -12.23
N GLY A 35 -16.30 8.17 -12.04
CA GLY A 35 -15.16 7.91 -12.94
C GLY A 35 -13.82 8.34 -12.38
N LEU A 36 -12.80 7.54 -12.67
CA LEU A 36 -11.50 7.56 -11.98
C LEU A 36 -10.45 8.53 -12.54
N GLU A 37 -10.73 9.22 -13.64
CA GLU A 37 -9.70 9.97 -14.41
C GLU A 37 -8.93 11.01 -13.57
N LYS A 38 -9.56 11.59 -12.55
CA LYS A 38 -8.95 12.61 -11.68
C LYS A 38 -8.26 12.03 -10.42
N VAL A 39 -8.50 10.75 -10.09
CA VAL A 39 -7.98 10.17 -8.86
C VAL A 39 -6.49 9.82 -8.98
N THR A 40 -6.02 9.50 -10.17
CA THR A 40 -4.61 9.15 -10.44
C THR A 40 -3.66 10.32 -10.16
N ASP A 41 -4.08 11.54 -10.48
CA ASP A 41 -3.25 12.74 -10.25
C ASP A 41 -3.15 13.06 -8.75
N VAL A 42 -4.25 12.88 -8.02
CA VAL A 42 -4.27 13.05 -6.54
C VAL A 42 -3.38 11.99 -5.86
N LEU A 43 -3.35 10.75 -6.38
CA LEU A 43 -2.48 9.68 -5.90
C LEU A 43 -1.00 10.06 -5.98
N GLY A 44 -0.58 10.61 -7.13
CA GLY A 44 0.81 11.02 -7.35
C GLY A 44 1.25 12.08 -6.34
N CYS A 45 0.47 13.14 -6.16
CA CYS A 45 0.76 14.19 -5.20
C CYS A 45 0.76 13.68 -3.74
N ALA A 46 -0.24 12.89 -3.36
CA ALA A 46 -0.34 12.35 -1.99
C ALA A 46 0.86 11.46 -1.66
N GLY A 47 1.31 10.63 -2.61
CA GLY A 47 2.47 9.75 -2.43
C GLY A 47 3.75 10.53 -2.12
N VAL A 48 4.04 11.58 -2.86
CA VAL A 48 5.23 12.43 -2.64
C VAL A 48 5.18 13.09 -1.25
N ILE A 49 4.01 13.60 -0.84
CA ILE A 49 3.85 14.24 0.47
C ILE A 49 4.02 13.23 1.61
N ILE A 50 3.45 12.02 1.47
CA ILE A 50 3.63 10.94 2.45
C ILE A 50 5.12 10.63 2.63
N ILE A 51 5.83 10.42 1.52
CA ILE A 51 7.27 10.13 1.54
C ILE A 51 8.03 11.27 2.22
N ALA A 52 7.77 12.52 1.86
CA ALA A 52 8.44 13.67 2.45
C ALA A 52 8.23 13.74 3.98
N ILE A 53 7.00 13.54 4.46
CA ILE A 53 6.71 13.52 5.90
C ILE A 53 7.42 12.36 6.59
N MET A 54 7.42 11.16 5.98
CA MET A 54 8.11 9.99 6.52
C MET A 54 9.62 10.24 6.68
N PHE A 55 10.23 10.89 5.70
CA PHE A 55 11.65 11.26 5.77
C PHE A 55 11.91 12.28 6.89
N VAL A 56 11.11 13.34 6.98
CA VAL A 56 11.24 14.36 8.03
C VAL A 56 11.09 13.73 9.41
N VAL A 57 10.03 12.96 9.63
CA VAL A 57 9.76 12.31 10.92
C VAL A 57 10.82 11.27 11.25
N GLY A 58 11.23 10.46 10.26
CA GLY A 58 12.24 9.42 10.45
C GLY A 58 13.60 10.01 10.82
N ILE A 59 14.07 11.00 10.09
CA ILE A 59 15.34 11.69 10.37
C ILE A 59 15.28 12.36 11.73
N TYR A 60 14.19 13.06 12.02
CA TYR A 60 14.00 13.73 13.33
C TYR A 60 14.10 12.72 14.48
N ASN A 61 13.36 11.61 14.42
CA ASN A 61 13.39 10.60 15.49
C ASN A 61 14.77 9.95 15.66
N VAL A 62 15.45 9.62 14.55
CA VAL A 62 16.80 9.02 14.61
C VAL A 62 17.82 9.98 15.23
N THR A 63 17.66 11.30 15.02
CA THR A 63 18.63 12.30 15.50
C THR A 63 18.34 12.83 16.89
N THR A 64 17.08 12.81 17.34
CA THR A 64 16.67 13.45 18.61
C THR A 64 16.21 12.49 19.70
N SER A 65 15.93 11.23 19.36
CA SER A 65 15.45 10.27 20.35
C SER A 65 16.52 9.96 21.41
N PRO A 66 16.18 9.96 22.69
CA PRO A 66 17.07 9.49 23.75
C PRO A 66 17.19 7.97 23.79
N VAL A 67 16.26 7.23 23.14
CA VAL A 67 16.24 5.76 23.06
C VAL A 67 17.04 5.32 21.85
N THR A 68 17.77 4.23 21.96
CA THR A 68 18.48 3.62 20.83
C THR A 68 17.60 2.58 20.15
N ILE A 69 17.81 2.37 18.84
CA ILE A 69 17.10 1.33 18.08
C ILE A 69 17.26 -0.06 18.73
N MET A 70 18.43 -0.34 19.30
CA MET A 70 18.74 -1.63 19.96
C MET A 70 17.90 -1.84 21.23
N GLN A 71 17.73 -0.78 22.05
CA GLN A 71 16.84 -0.84 23.22
C GLN A 71 15.39 -1.08 22.80
N GLY A 72 14.90 -0.38 21.76
CA GLY A 72 13.57 -0.64 21.23
C GLY A 72 13.39 -2.09 20.76
N GLN A 73 14.40 -2.64 20.11
CA GLN A 73 14.36 -4.03 19.63
C GLN A 73 14.30 -5.05 20.78
N GLU A 74 15.01 -4.83 21.88
CA GLU A 74 14.97 -5.69 23.07
C GLU A 74 13.59 -5.74 23.71
N HIS A 75 12.87 -4.60 23.74
CA HIS A 75 11.52 -4.52 24.31
C HIS A 75 10.43 -5.16 23.43
N VAL A 76 10.68 -5.38 22.13
CA VAL A 76 9.66 -5.97 21.21
C VAL A 76 9.15 -7.31 21.74
N LEU A 77 10.05 -8.23 22.07
CA LEU A 77 9.66 -9.58 22.54
C LEU A 77 8.89 -9.52 23.84
N GLN A 78 9.32 -8.66 24.77
CA GLN A 78 8.65 -8.48 26.04
C GLN A 78 7.21 -7.97 25.83
N TYR A 79 7.01 -6.92 25.02
CA TYR A 79 5.69 -6.34 24.78
C TYR A 79 4.76 -7.26 23.98
N VAL A 80 5.30 -8.11 23.14
CA VAL A 80 4.55 -9.19 22.49
C VAL A 80 4.06 -10.20 23.51
N GLN A 81 4.92 -10.65 24.43
CA GLN A 81 4.56 -11.60 25.50
C GLN A 81 3.54 -11.02 26.46
N GLU A 82 3.61 -9.73 26.76
CA GLU A 82 2.64 -9.00 27.59
C GLU A 82 1.32 -8.71 26.84
N GLY A 83 1.21 -9.04 25.55
CA GLY A 83 0.02 -8.75 24.74
C GLY A 83 -0.25 -7.26 24.50
N ARG A 84 0.78 -6.41 24.66
CA ARG A 84 0.72 -4.97 24.40
C ARG A 84 0.91 -4.64 22.93
N ILE A 85 1.64 -5.49 22.21
CA ILE A 85 1.85 -5.42 20.78
C ILE A 85 1.40 -6.74 20.16
N MET A 86 0.71 -6.67 19.02
CA MET A 86 0.29 -7.88 18.31
C MET A 86 1.49 -8.54 17.62
N GLN A 87 1.68 -9.81 17.89
CA GLN A 87 2.65 -10.61 17.14
C GLN A 87 2.15 -10.83 15.71
N GLY A 88 3.00 -10.53 14.73
CA GLY A 88 2.75 -10.91 13.35
C GLY A 88 2.87 -12.44 13.22
N ALA A 89 1.73 -13.09 12.98
CA ALA A 89 1.67 -14.53 12.77
C ALA A 89 1.13 -14.81 11.37
N PHE A 90 2.01 -14.99 10.40
CA PHE A 90 1.61 -15.40 9.08
C PHE A 90 1.19 -16.86 9.09
N MET A 91 -0.11 -17.13 9.23
CA MET A 91 -0.68 -18.48 9.31
C MET A 91 0.00 -19.38 10.37
N GLY A 92 0.44 -18.81 11.49
CA GLY A 92 1.16 -19.52 12.53
C GLY A 92 2.65 -19.73 12.27
N ILE A 93 3.19 -19.20 11.18
CA ILE A 93 4.63 -19.26 10.89
C ILE A 93 5.30 -18.08 11.58
N HIS A 94 6.19 -18.36 12.50
CA HIS A 94 6.92 -17.37 13.28
C HIS A 94 8.34 -17.13 12.77
N GLU A 95 8.76 -17.85 11.72
CA GLU A 95 10.09 -17.69 11.12
C GLU A 95 10.19 -16.35 10.40
N PRO A 96 11.09 -15.43 10.82
CA PRO A 96 11.15 -14.07 10.29
C PRO A 96 11.39 -14.00 8.79
N PHE A 97 12.22 -14.90 8.26
CA PHE A 97 12.54 -14.96 6.83
C PHE A 97 11.32 -15.31 5.98
N ILE A 98 10.54 -16.31 6.42
CA ILE A 98 9.33 -16.75 5.69
C ILE A 98 8.25 -15.67 5.77
N ALA A 99 8.07 -15.05 6.93
CA ALA A 99 7.15 -13.95 7.11
C ALA A 99 7.50 -12.77 6.18
N GLN A 100 8.78 -12.44 6.07
CA GLN A 100 9.25 -11.39 5.18
C GLN A 100 9.04 -11.74 3.70
N LEU A 101 9.28 -12.99 3.31
CA LEU A 101 9.05 -13.46 1.95
C LEU A 101 7.57 -13.31 1.54
N PHE A 102 6.64 -13.67 2.43
CA PHE A 102 5.21 -13.49 2.19
C PHE A 102 4.81 -12.01 2.15
N LEU A 103 5.42 -11.17 2.97
CA LEU A 103 5.20 -9.73 2.93
C LEU A 103 5.63 -9.14 1.59
N VAL A 104 6.81 -9.51 1.10
CA VAL A 104 7.30 -9.11 -0.24
C VAL A 104 6.35 -9.61 -1.33
N GLY A 105 5.92 -10.88 -1.26
CA GLY A 105 4.93 -11.42 -2.18
C GLY A 105 3.60 -10.65 -2.17
N ALA A 106 3.12 -10.26 -0.98
CA ALA A 106 1.91 -9.46 -0.85
C ALA A 106 2.07 -8.08 -1.53
N TYR A 107 3.22 -7.41 -1.36
CA TYR A 107 3.50 -6.15 -2.05
C TYR A 107 3.55 -6.32 -3.57
N ILE A 108 4.14 -7.42 -4.08
CA ILE A 108 4.16 -7.73 -5.51
C ILE A 108 2.73 -7.89 -6.03
N THR A 109 1.90 -8.71 -5.39
CA THR A 109 0.52 -8.95 -5.82
C THR A 109 -0.32 -7.68 -5.81
N LEU A 110 -0.22 -6.89 -4.73
CA LEU A 110 -0.98 -5.65 -4.57
C LEU A 110 -0.47 -4.54 -5.50
N GLY A 111 0.84 -4.52 -5.79
CA GLY A 111 1.47 -3.50 -6.61
C GLY A 111 1.41 -3.78 -8.11
N VAL A 112 1.25 -5.05 -8.55
CA VAL A 112 1.39 -5.43 -9.96
C VAL A 112 0.46 -4.64 -10.88
N VAL A 113 -0.79 -4.42 -10.48
CA VAL A 113 -1.78 -3.69 -11.30
C VAL A 113 -1.33 -2.25 -11.55
N PHE A 114 -0.81 -1.59 -10.52
CA PHE A 114 -0.31 -0.21 -10.62
C PHE A 114 1.00 -0.15 -11.39
N ASN A 115 1.92 -1.08 -11.14
CA ASN A 115 3.22 -1.13 -11.82
C ASN A 115 3.07 -1.37 -13.31
N VAL A 116 2.16 -2.27 -13.74
CA VAL A 116 1.85 -2.48 -15.15
C VAL A 116 1.23 -1.23 -15.77
N ALA A 117 0.29 -0.58 -15.09
CA ALA A 117 -0.33 0.65 -15.58
C ALA A 117 0.65 1.83 -15.68
N LEU A 118 1.62 1.92 -14.77
CA LEU A 118 2.68 2.92 -14.83
C LEU A 118 3.71 2.59 -15.93
N GLY A 119 4.12 1.34 -16.04
CA GLY A 119 5.04 0.87 -17.07
C GLY A 119 4.54 1.14 -18.48
N SER A 120 3.22 1.00 -18.73
CA SER A 120 2.62 1.31 -20.03
C SER A 120 2.64 2.80 -20.42
N ARG A 121 2.95 3.70 -19.49
CA ARG A 121 3.11 5.15 -19.74
C ARG A 121 4.57 5.56 -19.98
N CYS A 122 5.52 4.68 -19.77
CA CYS A 122 6.93 4.95 -20.04
C CYS A 122 7.22 4.87 -21.53
N HIS A 123 8.13 5.72 -22.01
CA HIS A 123 8.45 5.83 -23.43
C HIS A 123 9.76 5.11 -23.79
N SER A 124 10.47 4.60 -22.80
CA SER A 124 11.72 3.87 -23.01
C SER A 124 12.02 2.87 -21.91
N GLN A 125 12.81 1.84 -22.24
CA GLN A 125 13.31 0.88 -21.24
C GLN A 125 14.15 1.55 -20.14
N LYS A 126 14.92 2.58 -20.49
CA LYS A 126 15.73 3.33 -19.51
C LYS A 126 14.87 4.03 -18.48
N GLU A 127 13.72 4.56 -18.89
CA GLU A 127 12.73 5.16 -17.96
C GLU A 127 12.14 4.11 -17.03
N ILE A 128 11.78 2.93 -17.53
CA ILE A 128 11.26 1.84 -16.70
C ILE A 128 12.29 1.40 -15.67
N VAL A 129 13.51 1.09 -16.12
CA VAL A 129 14.57 0.60 -15.22
C VAL A 129 14.98 1.70 -14.22
N GLY A 130 15.13 2.94 -14.69
CA GLY A 130 15.48 4.07 -13.83
C GLY A 130 14.40 4.35 -12.77
N SER A 131 13.14 4.38 -13.17
CA SER A 131 12.01 4.60 -12.24
C SER A 131 11.85 3.44 -11.26
N ALA A 132 12.03 2.20 -11.69
CA ALA A 132 11.97 1.03 -10.83
C ALA A 132 13.10 1.04 -9.78
N PHE A 133 14.34 1.34 -10.20
CA PHE A 133 15.46 1.44 -9.27
C PHE A 133 15.28 2.57 -8.26
N LEU A 134 14.88 3.75 -8.72
CA LEU A 134 14.66 4.90 -7.86
C LEU A 134 13.51 4.64 -6.87
N SER A 135 12.41 4.05 -7.34
CA SER A 135 11.27 3.66 -6.49
C SER A 135 11.69 2.64 -5.42
N ALA A 136 12.47 1.63 -5.80
CA ALA A 136 12.97 0.63 -4.86
C ALA A 136 13.89 1.27 -3.79
N ALA A 137 14.78 2.18 -4.18
CA ALA A 137 15.68 2.88 -3.26
C ALA A 137 14.90 3.75 -2.27
N PHE A 138 13.97 4.59 -2.74
CA PHE A 138 13.12 5.42 -1.87
C PHE A 138 12.21 4.59 -0.97
N PHE A 139 11.63 3.52 -1.49
CA PHE A 139 10.80 2.62 -0.70
C PHE A 139 11.60 1.96 0.42
N THR A 140 12.78 1.41 0.11
CA THR A 140 13.64 0.75 1.10
C THR A 140 14.07 1.73 2.20
N LEU A 141 14.52 2.92 1.81
CA LEU A 141 14.93 3.94 2.77
C LEU A 141 13.73 4.40 3.63
N GLY A 142 12.56 4.58 3.03
CA GLY A 142 11.34 4.90 3.74
C GLY A 142 10.95 3.82 4.77
N VAL A 143 11.03 2.55 4.40
CA VAL A 143 10.75 1.42 5.32
C VAL A 143 11.74 1.40 6.49
N ILE A 144 13.03 1.61 6.24
CA ILE A 144 14.05 1.68 7.30
C ILE A 144 13.74 2.82 8.27
N LEU A 145 13.40 4.01 7.78
CA LEU A 145 13.06 5.15 8.62
C LEU A 145 11.77 4.93 9.43
N VAL A 146 10.76 4.31 8.83
CA VAL A 146 9.51 3.95 9.51
C VAL A 146 9.78 2.95 10.63
N LEU A 147 10.54 1.90 10.37
CA LEU A 147 10.90 0.89 11.38
C LEU A 147 11.72 1.52 12.51
N ALA A 148 12.71 2.34 12.19
CA ALA A 148 13.49 3.07 13.19
C ALA A 148 12.59 3.95 14.05
N THR A 149 11.69 4.73 13.43
CA THR A 149 10.74 5.59 14.16
C THR A 149 9.85 4.79 15.10
N MET A 150 9.33 3.64 14.65
CA MET A 150 8.50 2.77 15.49
C MET A 150 9.30 2.20 16.67
N LEU A 151 10.53 1.73 16.46
CA LEU A 151 11.36 1.19 17.53
C LEU A 151 11.75 2.25 18.56
N LEU A 152 12.06 3.46 18.13
CA LEU A 152 12.38 4.59 19.00
C LEU A 152 11.19 5.10 19.82
N ASN A 153 9.96 4.82 19.40
CA ASN A 153 8.72 5.19 20.10
C ASN A 153 7.93 3.97 20.60
N LEU A 154 8.57 2.81 20.71
CA LEU A 154 7.91 1.54 20.98
C LEU A 154 7.15 1.54 22.33
N ASP A 155 7.70 2.14 23.35
CA ASP A 155 7.11 2.23 24.69
C ASP A 155 5.77 2.97 24.66
N TYR A 156 5.71 4.09 23.94
CA TYR A 156 4.47 4.84 23.76
C TYR A 156 3.45 4.06 22.93
N ILE A 157 3.87 3.49 21.80
CA ILE A 157 3.02 2.66 20.93
C ILE A 157 2.40 1.51 21.73
N ALA A 158 3.19 0.82 22.56
CA ALA A 158 2.75 -0.29 23.38
C ALA A 158 1.83 0.17 24.54
N SER A 159 2.05 1.37 25.12
CA SER A 159 1.26 1.91 26.22
C SER A 159 -0.19 2.18 25.81
N ILE A 160 -0.41 2.70 24.62
CA ILE A 160 -1.75 3.02 24.09
C ILE A 160 -2.35 1.89 23.25
N LYS A 161 -1.63 0.76 23.08
CA LYS A 161 -2.03 -0.35 22.19
C LYS A 161 -2.42 0.14 20.80
N ALA A 162 -1.58 0.96 20.20
CA ALA A 162 -1.87 1.69 18.97
C ALA A 162 -2.25 0.75 17.82
N GLN A 163 -3.37 1.03 17.16
CA GLN A 163 -3.78 0.31 15.96
C GLN A 163 -3.03 0.80 14.70
N VAL A 164 -2.58 2.06 14.71
CA VAL A 164 -1.76 2.67 13.66
C VAL A 164 -0.45 3.12 14.31
N PRO A 165 0.56 2.23 14.43
CA PRO A 165 1.77 2.48 15.20
C PRO A 165 2.55 3.72 14.76
N MET A 166 2.62 3.98 13.44
CA MET A 166 3.34 5.15 12.92
C MET A 166 2.66 6.47 13.30
N LEU A 167 1.32 6.50 13.35
CA LEU A 167 0.59 7.69 13.83
C LEU A 167 0.90 7.95 15.31
N ALA A 168 0.90 6.90 16.13
CA ALA A 168 1.27 7.01 17.55
C ALA A 168 2.70 7.50 17.73
N ALA A 169 3.64 7.01 16.94
CA ALA A 169 5.03 7.48 16.99
C ALA A 169 5.14 8.98 16.67
N ILE A 170 4.36 9.48 15.71
CA ILE A 170 4.30 10.90 15.35
C ILE A 170 3.62 11.72 16.45
N GLU A 171 2.54 11.22 17.03
CA GLU A 171 1.85 11.86 18.17
C GLU A 171 2.81 12.07 19.36
N ASN A 172 3.69 11.09 19.61
CA ASN A 172 4.68 11.16 20.68
C ASN A 172 5.85 12.10 20.36
N SER A 173 6.40 12.04 19.14
CA SER A 173 7.65 12.74 18.79
C SER A 173 7.44 14.13 18.18
N LEU A 174 6.43 14.28 17.32
CA LEU A 174 6.10 15.51 16.58
C LEU A 174 4.58 15.74 16.54
N PRO A 175 3.93 16.08 17.67
CA PRO A 175 2.46 16.19 17.75
C PRO A 175 1.85 17.14 16.72
N ALA A 176 2.57 18.20 16.32
CA ALA A 176 2.12 19.15 15.30
C ALA A 176 1.91 18.50 13.92
N LEU A 177 2.59 17.39 13.62
CA LEU A 177 2.44 16.66 12.37
C LEU A 177 1.40 15.54 12.45
N ALA A 178 0.84 15.23 13.61
CA ALA A 178 -0.12 14.12 13.76
C ALA A 178 -1.40 14.36 12.95
N LEU A 179 -1.97 15.57 12.97
CA LEU A 179 -3.15 15.92 12.18
C LEU A 179 -2.88 15.90 10.66
N PRO A 180 -1.88 16.60 10.12
CA PRO A 180 -1.52 16.49 8.71
C PRO A 180 -1.27 15.04 8.28
N PHE A 181 -0.58 14.26 9.11
CA PHE A 181 -0.26 12.88 8.80
C PHE A 181 -1.50 11.98 8.79
N SER A 182 -2.42 12.13 9.73
CA SER A 182 -3.68 11.36 9.73
C SER A 182 -4.54 11.66 8.51
N ILE A 183 -4.61 12.93 8.07
CA ILE A 183 -5.32 13.33 6.84
C ILE A 183 -4.66 12.67 5.62
N ILE A 184 -3.34 12.68 5.55
CA ILE A 184 -2.59 12.09 4.43
C ILE A 184 -2.75 10.57 4.40
N ILE A 185 -2.75 9.89 5.56
CA ILE A 185 -3.08 8.45 5.63
C ILE A 185 -4.47 8.22 5.04
N LEU A 186 -5.47 8.99 5.44
CA LEU A 186 -6.83 8.84 4.94
C LEU A 186 -6.92 9.06 3.43
N ILE A 187 -6.21 10.05 2.89
CA ILE A 187 -6.13 10.29 1.45
C ILE A 187 -5.46 9.08 0.76
N GLY A 188 -4.35 8.57 1.28
CA GLY A 188 -3.66 7.41 0.74
C GLY A 188 -4.52 6.14 0.76
N VAL A 189 -5.24 5.91 1.85
CA VAL A 189 -6.21 4.81 1.98
C VAL A 189 -7.35 4.97 0.99
N PHE A 190 -7.93 6.17 0.88
CA PHE A 190 -9.00 6.51 -0.05
C PHE A 190 -8.61 6.22 -1.50
N THR A 191 -7.46 6.71 -1.93
CA THR A 191 -6.98 6.54 -3.30
C THR A 191 -6.74 5.06 -3.61
N THR A 192 -6.20 4.31 -2.67
CA THR A 192 -5.96 2.86 -2.82
C THR A 192 -7.25 2.07 -2.90
N ILE A 193 -8.22 2.34 -2.01
CA ILE A 193 -9.55 1.69 -2.04
C ILE A 193 -10.24 1.96 -3.37
N THR A 194 -10.25 3.23 -3.80
CA THR A 194 -10.91 3.67 -5.03
C THR A 194 -10.31 2.96 -6.24
N GLY A 195 -8.97 2.87 -6.30
CA GLY A 195 -8.26 2.15 -7.36
C GLY A 195 -8.61 0.67 -7.41
N TYR A 196 -8.61 -0.02 -6.28
CA TYR A 196 -8.95 -1.45 -6.22
C TYR A 196 -10.43 -1.73 -6.51
N LEU A 197 -11.35 -0.92 -5.99
CA LEU A 197 -12.78 -1.06 -6.30
C LEU A 197 -13.05 -0.86 -7.79
N TRP A 198 -12.41 0.12 -8.40
CA TRP A 198 -12.52 0.35 -9.84
C TRP A 198 -11.95 -0.81 -10.65
N ALA A 199 -10.72 -1.24 -10.35
CA ALA A 199 -10.06 -2.34 -11.04
C ALA A 199 -10.89 -3.64 -10.93
N PHE A 200 -11.44 -3.92 -9.75
CA PHE A 200 -12.31 -5.07 -9.53
C PHE A 200 -13.61 -4.96 -10.35
N GLY A 201 -14.26 -3.80 -10.32
CA GLY A 201 -15.48 -3.56 -11.10
C GLY A 201 -15.26 -3.73 -12.60
N ARG A 202 -14.14 -3.22 -13.12
CA ARG A 202 -13.72 -3.34 -14.53
C ARG A 202 -13.46 -4.78 -14.99
N ARG A 203 -13.09 -5.66 -14.07
CA ARG A 203 -12.89 -7.08 -14.37
C ARG A 203 -14.17 -7.77 -14.84
N PHE A 204 -15.35 -7.32 -14.39
CA PHE A 204 -16.64 -7.97 -14.62
C PHE A 204 -17.62 -7.17 -15.50
N ALA A 205 -17.36 -5.88 -15.68
CA ALA A 205 -18.24 -5.01 -16.47
C ALA A 205 -17.48 -3.78 -17.00
N GLU A 206 -17.94 -3.22 -18.09
CA GLU A 206 -17.41 -1.98 -18.66
C GLU A 206 -17.63 -0.80 -17.73
N ASP A 207 -16.74 0.21 -17.87
CA ASP A 207 -16.73 1.40 -17.02
C ASP A 207 -18.04 2.18 -17.14
N LYS A 208 -18.47 2.80 -16.03
CA LYS A 208 -19.68 3.63 -15.92
C LYS A 208 -21.00 2.90 -16.20
N THR A 209 -20.99 1.56 -16.39
CA THR A 209 -22.21 0.75 -16.56
C THR A 209 -22.95 0.55 -15.22
N LYS A 210 -24.28 0.31 -15.29
CA LYS A 210 -25.08 -0.04 -14.11
C LYS A 210 -24.55 -1.30 -13.42
N LYS A 211 -24.11 -2.29 -14.23
CA LYS A 211 -23.54 -3.56 -13.71
C LYS A 211 -22.27 -3.31 -12.89
N GLN A 212 -21.33 -2.51 -13.40
CA GLN A 212 -20.12 -2.14 -12.68
C GLN A 212 -20.43 -1.45 -11.35
N ARG A 213 -21.35 -0.46 -11.36
CA ARG A 213 -21.74 0.27 -10.13
C ARG A 213 -22.30 -0.66 -9.07
N ILE A 214 -23.18 -1.61 -9.45
CA ILE A 214 -23.74 -2.59 -8.52
C ILE A 214 -22.63 -3.45 -7.92
N ILE A 215 -21.70 -3.96 -8.73
CA ILE A 215 -20.58 -4.77 -8.27
C ILE A 215 -19.71 -3.99 -7.27
N VAL A 216 -19.37 -2.74 -7.59
CA VAL A 216 -18.56 -1.87 -6.72
C VAL A 216 -19.27 -1.62 -5.39
N ILE A 217 -20.57 -1.33 -5.41
CA ILE A 217 -21.37 -1.12 -4.19
C ILE A 217 -21.38 -2.39 -3.32
N VAL A 218 -21.65 -3.54 -3.91
CA VAL A 218 -21.72 -4.82 -3.18
C VAL A 218 -20.37 -5.14 -2.53
N VAL A 219 -19.27 -5.02 -3.29
CA VAL A 219 -17.92 -5.28 -2.78
C VAL A 219 -17.54 -4.28 -1.68
N ALA A 220 -17.89 -3.01 -1.83
CA ALA A 220 -17.65 -2.00 -0.81
C ALA A 220 -18.44 -2.30 0.49
N ILE A 221 -19.72 -2.69 0.39
CA ILE A 221 -20.54 -3.06 1.56
C ILE A 221 -19.89 -4.25 2.30
N ILE A 222 -19.50 -5.30 1.57
CA ILE A 222 -18.82 -6.46 2.16
C ILE A 222 -17.52 -6.02 2.85
N GLY A 223 -16.69 -5.23 2.16
CA GLY A 223 -15.42 -4.76 2.69
C GLY A 223 -15.59 -3.87 3.94
N VAL A 224 -16.53 -2.94 3.94
CA VAL A 224 -16.86 -2.07 5.08
C VAL A 224 -17.37 -2.89 6.25
N THR A 225 -18.26 -3.85 5.99
CA THR A 225 -18.82 -4.72 7.04
C THR A 225 -17.71 -5.51 7.72
N ILE A 226 -16.87 -6.22 6.96
CA ILE A 226 -15.75 -6.98 7.50
C ILE A 226 -14.80 -6.07 8.30
N ALA A 227 -14.44 -4.93 7.74
CA ALA A 227 -13.51 -3.98 8.35
C ALA A 227 -14.04 -3.29 9.61
N SER A 228 -15.36 -3.22 9.78
CA SER A 228 -15.98 -2.65 10.98
C SER A 228 -15.97 -3.58 12.19
N TYR A 229 -15.92 -4.91 11.96
CA TYR A 229 -15.96 -5.91 13.03
C TYR A 229 -14.60 -6.50 13.36
N ILE A 230 -13.67 -6.55 12.39
CA ILE A 230 -12.37 -7.19 12.57
C ILE A 230 -11.28 -6.12 12.67
N PRO A 231 -10.46 -6.10 13.75
CA PRO A 231 -9.36 -5.17 13.91
C PRO A 231 -8.34 -5.26 12.75
N LEU A 232 -7.73 -4.12 12.42
CA LEU A 232 -6.76 -4.01 11.31
C LEU A 232 -5.65 -5.07 11.38
N GLY A 233 -5.04 -5.27 12.55
CA GLY A 233 -3.94 -6.22 12.71
C GLY A 233 -4.35 -7.67 12.43
N GLN A 234 -5.56 -8.09 12.85
CA GLN A 234 -6.07 -9.43 12.57
C GLN A 234 -6.34 -9.64 11.06
N LEU A 235 -6.89 -8.63 10.37
CA LEU A 235 -7.09 -8.68 8.93
C LEU A 235 -5.76 -8.77 8.18
N VAL A 236 -4.76 -8.02 8.59
CA VAL A 236 -3.42 -8.09 8.01
C VAL A 236 -2.83 -9.48 8.19
N ASN A 237 -2.85 -10.02 9.41
CA ASN A 237 -2.33 -11.37 9.70
C ASN A 237 -3.05 -12.50 8.96
N ALA A 238 -4.32 -12.33 8.61
CA ALA A 238 -5.08 -13.33 7.86
C ALA A 238 -4.90 -13.21 6.33
N ILE A 239 -4.91 -11.99 5.81
CA ILE A 239 -4.96 -11.75 4.35
C ILE A 239 -3.57 -11.74 3.72
N TYR A 240 -2.58 -11.12 4.36
CA TYR A 240 -1.25 -10.96 3.77
C TYR A 240 -0.55 -12.29 3.45
N PRO A 241 -0.65 -13.37 4.26
CA PRO A 241 -0.06 -14.65 3.90
C PRO A 241 -0.63 -15.23 2.60
N VAL A 242 -1.97 -15.19 2.46
CA VAL A 242 -2.65 -15.73 1.26
C VAL A 242 -2.24 -14.95 0.01
N VAL A 243 -2.29 -13.62 0.10
CA VAL A 243 -1.88 -12.73 -1.00
C VAL A 243 -0.37 -12.84 -1.24
N GLY A 244 0.41 -13.05 -0.18
CA GLY A 244 1.85 -13.23 -0.23
C GLY A 244 2.26 -14.49 -0.99
N ILE A 245 1.62 -15.62 -0.73
CA ILE A 245 1.85 -16.87 -1.47
C ILE A 245 1.60 -16.65 -2.96
N ALA A 246 0.48 -16.01 -3.32
CA ALA A 246 0.16 -15.71 -4.70
C ALA A 246 1.25 -14.84 -5.37
N GLY A 247 1.77 -13.84 -4.64
CA GLY A 247 2.84 -12.97 -5.16
C GLY A 247 4.19 -13.67 -5.30
N VAL A 248 4.53 -14.55 -4.37
CA VAL A 248 5.75 -15.37 -4.50
C VAL A 248 5.66 -16.29 -5.72
N LEU A 249 4.52 -16.95 -5.94
CA LEU A 249 4.29 -17.77 -7.12
C LEU A 249 4.35 -16.94 -8.41
N LEU A 250 3.77 -15.75 -8.42
CA LEU A 250 3.86 -14.81 -9.54
C LEU A 250 5.31 -14.42 -9.82
N LEU A 251 6.10 -14.10 -8.79
CA LEU A 251 7.50 -13.74 -8.92
C LEU A 251 8.31 -14.91 -9.52
N ILE A 252 8.10 -16.12 -9.01
CA ILE A 252 8.75 -17.33 -9.56
C ILE A 252 8.38 -17.51 -11.04
N GLY A 253 7.11 -17.32 -11.39
CA GLY A 253 6.64 -17.41 -12.79
C GLY A 253 7.29 -16.38 -13.70
N ILE A 254 7.42 -15.12 -13.26
CA ILE A 254 8.10 -14.06 -14.00
C ILE A 254 9.59 -14.40 -14.20
N ILE A 255 10.27 -14.81 -13.13
CA ILE A 255 11.69 -15.20 -13.18
C ILE A 255 11.87 -16.40 -14.12
N TYR A 256 11.04 -17.43 -14.01
CA TYR A 256 11.09 -18.59 -14.90
C TYR A 256 10.92 -18.19 -16.37
N ARG A 257 9.92 -17.35 -16.70
CA ARG A 257 9.70 -16.86 -18.06
C ARG A 257 10.90 -16.08 -18.59
N MET A 258 11.48 -15.20 -17.76
CA MET A 258 12.64 -14.41 -18.13
C MET A 258 13.86 -15.26 -18.54
N PHE A 259 14.03 -16.44 -17.94
CA PHE A 259 15.14 -17.33 -18.26
C PHE A 259 14.84 -18.31 -19.40
N THR A 260 13.56 -18.66 -19.60
CA THR A 260 13.15 -19.70 -20.57
C THR A 260 12.78 -19.10 -21.93
N ASP A 261 12.17 -17.92 -21.94
CA ASP A 261 11.64 -17.26 -23.14
C ASP A 261 12.36 -15.92 -23.38
N LYS A 262 13.67 -16.01 -23.66
CA LYS A 262 14.51 -14.82 -23.88
C LYS A 262 14.15 -14.07 -25.16
N GLU A 263 13.76 -14.76 -26.21
CA GLU A 263 13.42 -14.17 -27.49
C GLU A 263 12.04 -13.49 -27.44
N GLY A 264 11.01 -14.15 -26.95
CA GLY A 264 9.68 -13.57 -26.80
C GLY A 264 9.62 -12.38 -25.84
N PHE A 265 10.42 -12.42 -24.77
CA PHE A 265 10.49 -11.29 -23.84
C PHE A 265 11.14 -10.04 -24.46
N HIS A 266 12.14 -10.22 -25.31
CA HIS A 266 12.79 -9.12 -26.04
C HIS A 266 11.90 -8.56 -27.14
N ASP A 267 11.17 -9.39 -27.85
CA ASP A 267 10.27 -8.98 -28.92
C ASP A 267 9.06 -8.22 -28.39
N ASP A 268 8.40 -8.71 -27.34
CA ASP A 268 7.30 -8.02 -26.65
C ASP A 268 7.73 -6.62 -26.16
N VAL A 269 8.97 -6.50 -25.67
CA VAL A 269 9.51 -5.24 -25.20
C VAL A 269 9.86 -4.30 -26.34
N SER A 270 10.43 -4.83 -27.45
CA SER A 270 10.79 -4.03 -28.63
C SER A 270 9.55 -3.53 -29.39
N GLU A 271 8.49 -4.34 -29.49
CA GLU A 271 7.21 -3.93 -30.09
C GLU A 271 6.50 -2.85 -29.24
N THR A 272 6.53 -2.97 -27.92
CA THR A 272 5.91 -1.99 -27.01
C THR A 272 6.55 -0.59 -27.12
N PHE A 273 7.84 -0.52 -27.46
CA PHE A 273 8.59 0.74 -27.58
C PHE A 273 8.94 1.12 -29.03
N ALA A 274 8.48 0.35 -30.03
CA ALA A 274 8.64 0.72 -31.42
C ALA A 274 7.90 2.04 -31.68
N PRO A 275 8.53 3.06 -32.30
CA PRO A 275 7.81 4.24 -32.69
C PRO A 275 6.67 3.85 -33.64
N ALA A 276 5.45 4.32 -33.34
CA ALA A 276 4.30 4.09 -34.19
C ALA A 276 4.69 4.44 -35.63
N ASN A 277 4.80 3.43 -36.50
CA ASN A 277 5.18 3.62 -37.87
C ASN A 277 4.14 4.53 -38.53
N THR A 278 4.51 5.79 -38.73
CA THR A 278 3.78 6.74 -39.56
C THR A 278 3.98 6.37 -41.04
N ASN A 279 3.62 5.17 -41.41
CA ASN A 279 3.46 4.78 -42.79
C ASN A 279 1.99 4.90 -43.16
N THR A 280 1.49 6.14 -43.21
CA THR A 280 0.44 6.47 -44.17
C THR A 280 1.11 6.52 -45.53
N SER A 281 1.17 5.35 -46.19
CA SER A 281 1.40 5.30 -47.62
C SER A 281 0.29 6.08 -48.30
N THR A 282 0.63 7.32 -48.72
CA THR A 282 0.00 7.95 -49.87
C THR A 282 0.04 6.96 -51.03
N THR A 283 -1.06 6.30 -51.32
CA THR A 283 -1.32 5.68 -52.62
C THR A 283 -2.26 6.60 -53.37
N ASP A 284 -1.64 7.40 -54.24
CA ASP A 284 -2.26 7.94 -55.44
C ASP A 284 -2.98 6.81 -56.22
N ARG A 285 -4.30 7.00 -56.44
CA ARG A 285 -4.92 6.88 -57.76
C ARG A 285 -6.41 7.19 -57.68
#